data_45c2941b0beb79c3500106603bc16a65
#
_entry.id   45c2941b0beb79c3500106603bc16a65
#
_cell.length_a   1.000
_cell.length_b   1.000
_cell.length_c   1.000
_cell.angle_alpha   90.00
_cell.angle_beta   90.00
_cell.angle_gamma   90.00
#
_symmetry.space_group_name_H-M   'P 1'
#
loop_
_entity.id
_entity.type
_entity.pdbx_description
1 polymer ?
#
loop_
_entity_poly.entity_id
_entity_poly.type
_entity_poly.pdbx_seq_one_letter_code
_entity_poly.pdbx_strand_id
1 'polypeptide(L)'
;MIKNHEELYELLLAKRNSGGSVTCSFKDMNQFVSTTTNEIAIERFLKELGLKPKRIKGDWKQIDQSMAKKILEYILSMNMAYDIELETKPLANMLSNYFLNEFLSNAIYYTNGYFDEDDGFFKLRAWRSITDSTFDTGVLVIDKNNIGILWGEDND
;
A
#
# COMPACT_ATOMS: atom_id res chain seq x y z
N MET A 1 -12.72 -11.79 12.84
CA MET A 1 -11.91 -10.62 13.21
C MET A 1 -10.43 -10.87 12.94
N ILE A 2 -9.72 -9.88 12.41
CA ILE A 2 -8.28 -9.96 12.16
C ILE A 2 -7.55 -9.76 13.48
N LYS A 3 -6.67 -10.70 13.84
CA LYS A 3 -5.98 -10.70 15.13
C LYS A 3 -4.53 -10.23 15.06
N ASN A 4 -3.89 -10.35 13.90
CA ASN A 4 -2.48 -9.99 13.74
C ASN A 4 -2.15 -9.77 12.26
N HIS A 5 -0.91 -9.32 11.99
CA HIS A 5 -0.45 -9.01 10.64
C HIS A 5 -0.41 -10.24 9.73
N GLU A 6 -0.09 -11.39 10.29
CA GLU A 6 -0.03 -12.64 9.52
C GLU A 6 -1.42 -13.03 9.01
N GLU A 7 -2.43 -12.94 9.87
CA GLU A 7 -3.82 -13.22 9.48
C GLU A 7 -4.29 -12.25 8.40
N LEU A 8 -3.96 -10.96 8.54
CA LEU A 8 -4.26 -9.96 7.52
C LEU A 8 -3.67 -10.35 6.16
N TYR A 9 -2.39 -10.72 6.16
CA TYR A 9 -1.68 -11.09 4.94
C TYR A 9 -2.30 -12.33 4.29
N GLU A 10 -2.63 -13.35 5.09
CA GLU A 10 -3.26 -14.58 4.60
C GLU A 10 -4.61 -14.30 3.95
N LEU A 11 -5.44 -13.46 4.55
CA LEU A 11 -6.73 -13.06 4.00
C LEU A 11 -6.56 -12.34 2.66
N LEU A 12 -5.58 -11.44 2.57
CA LEU A 12 -5.30 -10.72 1.33
C LEU A 12 -4.83 -11.66 0.23
N LEU A 13 -3.92 -12.58 0.54
CA LEU A 13 -3.43 -13.57 -0.43
C LEU A 13 -4.55 -14.46 -0.95
N ALA A 14 -5.43 -14.90 -0.06
CA ALA A 14 -6.52 -15.80 -0.42
C ALA A 14 -7.57 -15.14 -1.31
N LYS A 15 -7.77 -13.84 -1.16
CA LYS A 15 -8.90 -13.10 -1.78
C LYS A 15 -8.49 -12.12 -2.87
N ARG A 16 -7.28 -11.56 -2.81
CA ARG A 16 -6.83 -10.53 -3.74
C ARG A 16 -6.19 -11.09 -5.01
N ASN A 17 -5.82 -12.35 -5.03
CA ASN A 17 -5.00 -12.96 -6.08
C ASN A 17 -5.80 -13.39 -7.33
N SER A 18 -6.55 -12.49 -7.93
CA SER A 18 -7.24 -12.75 -9.19
C SER A 18 -6.43 -12.15 -10.35
N GLY A 19 -5.37 -12.82 -10.76
CA GLY A 19 -4.52 -12.36 -11.85
C GLY A 19 -3.48 -11.32 -11.45
N GLY A 20 -3.35 -11.02 -10.17
CA GLY A 20 -2.38 -10.11 -9.62
C GLY A 20 -1.82 -10.60 -8.31
N SER A 21 -1.19 -9.71 -7.56
CA SER A 21 -0.66 -10.04 -6.24
C SER A 21 -0.78 -8.85 -5.28
N VAL A 22 -0.49 -9.10 -4.02
CA VAL A 22 -0.52 -8.08 -2.99
C VAL A 22 0.67 -8.26 -2.05
N THR A 23 1.28 -7.14 -1.66
CA THR A 23 2.30 -7.11 -0.62
C THR A 23 1.72 -6.38 0.58
N CYS A 24 1.73 -7.03 1.75
CA CYS A 24 1.33 -6.41 3.01
C CYS A 24 2.40 -6.75 4.03
N SER A 25 3.10 -5.74 4.53
CA SER A 25 4.20 -5.96 5.46
C SER A 25 4.35 -4.78 6.41
N PHE A 26 4.80 -5.09 7.62
CA PHE A 26 5.08 -4.11 8.67
C PHE A 26 6.47 -4.38 9.23
N LYS A 27 7.13 -3.30 9.67
CA LYS A 27 8.41 -3.42 10.34
C LYS A 27 8.48 -2.42 11.49
N ASP A 28 8.97 -2.87 12.64
CA ASP A 28 9.18 -2.02 13.79
C ASP A 28 10.35 -1.08 13.52
N MET A 29 10.17 0.22 13.74
CA MET A 29 11.21 1.23 13.55
C MET A 29 12.41 1.04 14.50
N ASN A 30 12.24 0.31 15.60
CA ASN A 30 13.36 -0.05 16.48
C ASN A 30 14.41 -0.93 15.80
N GLN A 31 14.08 -1.58 14.69
CA GLN A 31 15.02 -2.40 13.92
C GLN A 31 15.96 -1.54 13.07
N PHE A 32 15.75 -0.23 13.02
CA PHE A 32 16.66 0.70 12.35
C PHE A 32 17.52 1.42 13.40
N VAL A 33 18.70 1.87 12.95
CA VAL A 33 19.56 2.68 13.80
C VAL A 33 18.83 4.01 14.12
N SER A 34 18.94 4.50 15.36
CA SER A 34 18.22 5.69 15.82
C SER A 34 18.48 6.95 14.99
N THR A 35 19.60 7.02 14.29
CA THR A 35 19.96 8.15 13.41
C THR A 35 19.44 7.96 11.98
N THR A 36 18.75 6.86 11.69
CA THR A 36 18.22 6.59 10.35
C THR A 36 17.09 7.57 10.03
N THR A 37 17.19 8.23 8.88
CA THR A 37 16.11 9.11 8.40
C THR A 37 14.96 8.26 7.87
N ASN A 38 13.76 8.86 7.77
CA ASN A 38 12.61 8.19 7.20
C ASN A 38 12.89 7.74 5.76
N GLU A 39 13.57 8.57 4.97
CA GLU A 39 13.92 8.26 3.59
C GLU A 39 14.77 6.99 3.50
N ILE A 40 15.81 6.88 4.33
CA ILE A 40 16.68 5.70 4.36
C ILE A 40 15.91 4.48 4.87
N ALA A 41 15.07 4.65 5.89
CA ALA A 41 14.25 3.55 6.42
C ALA A 41 13.32 2.98 5.34
N ILE A 42 12.69 3.84 4.56
CA ILE A 42 11.81 3.44 3.46
C ILE A 42 12.60 2.66 2.39
N GLU A 43 13.75 3.18 1.98
CA GLU A 43 14.58 2.52 0.97
C GLU A 43 14.99 1.11 1.41
N ARG A 44 15.42 0.97 2.66
CA ARG A 44 15.83 -0.34 3.20
C ARG A 44 14.64 -1.29 3.32
N PHE A 45 13.51 -0.79 3.76
CA PHE A 45 12.29 -1.58 3.90
C PHE A 45 11.85 -2.15 2.54
N LEU A 46 11.78 -1.32 1.53
CA LEU A 46 11.41 -1.74 0.18
C LEU A 46 12.39 -2.76 -0.39
N LYS A 47 13.69 -2.54 -0.17
CA LYS A 47 14.73 -3.45 -0.65
C LYS A 47 14.61 -4.83 0.01
N GLU A 48 14.32 -4.88 1.31
CA GLU A 48 14.10 -6.14 2.02
C GLU A 48 12.92 -6.92 1.45
N LEU A 49 11.92 -6.22 0.94
CA LEU A 49 10.73 -6.83 0.34
C LEU A 49 10.93 -7.21 -1.14
N GLY A 50 12.10 -6.92 -1.70
CA GLY A 50 12.37 -7.17 -3.11
C GLY A 50 11.73 -6.16 -4.05
N LEU A 51 11.26 -5.03 -3.52
CA LEU A 51 10.71 -3.95 -4.30
C LEU A 51 11.81 -2.98 -4.72
N LYS A 52 11.58 -2.22 -5.79
CA LYS A 52 12.54 -1.23 -6.26
C LYS A 52 12.52 -0.02 -5.34
N PRO A 53 13.62 0.26 -4.62
CA PRO A 53 13.64 1.42 -3.72
C PRO A 53 13.44 2.72 -4.51
N LYS A 54 12.59 3.58 -4.00
CA LYS A 54 12.36 4.90 -4.58
C LYS A 54 12.68 5.95 -3.53
N ARG A 55 13.25 7.06 -3.97
CA ARG A 55 13.44 8.21 -3.10
C ARG A 55 12.09 8.88 -2.88
N ILE A 56 11.85 9.34 -1.66
CA ILE A 56 10.59 10.02 -1.33
C ILE A 56 10.40 11.23 -2.22
N LYS A 57 11.47 12.03 -2.37
CA LYS A 57 11.42 13.26 -3.16
C LYS A 57 11.57 12.94 -4.64
N GLY A 58 10.53 13.18 -5.40
CA GLY A 58 10.50 13.00 -6.85
C GLY A 58 9.74 11.78 -7.34
N ASP A 59 9.82 10.67 -6.61
CA ASP A 59 9.15 9.42 -6.99
C ASP A 59 7.91 9.14 -6.14
N TRP A 60 7.89 9.63 -4.90
CA TRP A 60 6.80 9.41 -3.97
C TRP A 60 5.97 10.68 -3.81
N LYS A 61 4.66 10.48 -3.74
CA LYS A 61 3.72 11.56 -3.47
C LYS A 61 3.19 11.40 -2.05
N GLN A 62 3.36 12.43 -1.24
CA GLN A 62 2.78 12.44 0.10
C GLN A 62 1.28 12.72 0.00
N ILE A 63 0.49 11.95 0.73
CA ILE A 63 -0.97 12.04 0.74
C ILE A 63 -1.48 12.09 2.18
N ASP A 64 -2.74 12.45 2.37
CA ASP A 64 -3.37 12.39 3.68
C ASP A 64 -4.00 11.02 3.93
N GLN A 65 -4.47 10.81 5.16
CA GLN A 65 -5.08 9.55 5.57
C GLN A 65 -6.35 9.23 4.77
N SER A 66 -7.15 10.25 4.45
CA SER A 66 -8.36 10.07 3.65
C SER A 66 -8.06 9.51 2.26
N MET A 67 -7.06 10.07 1.59
CA MET A 67 -6.62 9.59 0.29
C MET A 67 -6.01 8.19 0.41
N ALA A 68 -5.21 7.95 1.44
CA ALA A 68 -4.64 6.62 1.70
C ALA A 68 -5.73 5.56 1.79
N LYS A 69 -6.81 5.85 2.51
CA LYS A 69 -7.93 4.93 2.63
C LYS A 69 -8.61 4.66 1.28
N LYS A 70 -8.83 5.68 0.48
CA LYS A 70 -9.42 5.54 -0.86
C LYS A 70 -8.56 4.63 -1.75
N ILE A 71 -7.25 4.84 -1.72
CA ILE A 71 -6.31 4.04 -2.51
C ILE A 71 -6.36 2.57 -2.06
N LEU A 72 -6.32 2.33 -0.76
CA LEU A 72 -6.36 0.97 -0.22
C LEU A 72 -7.68 0.27 -0.57
N GLU A 73 -8.80 0.94 -0.43
CA GLU A 73 -10.09 0.38 -0.82
C GLU A 73 -10.14 0.07 -2.32
N TYR A 74 -9.53 0.92 -3.13
CA TYR A 74 -9.46 0.72 -4.57
C TYR A 74 -8.66 -0.54 -4.93
N ILE A 75 -7.44 -0.68 -4.42
CA ILE A 75 -6.60 -1.84 -4.77
C ILE A 75 -7.15 -3.16 -4.23
N LEU A 76 -7.98 -3.10 -3.20
CA LEU A 76 -8.64 -4.29 -2.63
C LEU A 76 -10.00 -4.57 -3.26
N SER A 77 -10.51 -3.65 -4.06
CA SER A 77 -11.84 -3.78 -4.69
C SER A 77 -11.77 -4.07 -6.18
N MET A 78 -10.73 -3.61 -6.86
CA MET A 78 -10.66 -3.63 -8.32
C MET A 78 -9.33 -4.17 -8.82
N ASN A 79 -9.38 -4.98 -9.88
CA ASN A 79 -8.20 -5.30 -10.66
C ASN A 79 -7.89 -4.06 -11.52
N MET A 80 -6.66 -3.56 -11.42
CA MET A 80 -6.27 -2.32 -12.10
C MET A 80 -6.10 -2.46 -13.60
N ALA A 81 -5.80 -3.68 -14.08
CA ALA A 81 -5.58 -3.93 -15.49
C ALA A 81 -6.89 -4.06 -16.28
N TYR A 82 -7.91 -4.63 -15.68
CA TYR A 82 -9.15 -4.98 -16.37
C TYR A 82 -10.38 -4.28 -15.82
N ASP A 83 -10.25 -3.49 -14.74
CA ASP A 83 -11.36 -2.79 -14.08
C ASP A 83 -12.50 -3.71 -13.66
N ILE A 84 -12.17 -4.93 -13.22
CA ILE A 84 -13.15 -5.88 -12.70
C ILE A 84 -13.05 -5.98 -11.18
N GLU A 85 -14.16 -6.28 -10.55
CA GLU A 85 -14.22 -6.40 -9.09
C GLU A 85 -13.45 -7.61 -8.60
N LEU A 86 -12.72 -7.43 -7.50
CA LEU A 86 -11.97 -8.49 -6.83
C LEU A 86 -12.82 -9.15 -5.74
N GLU A 87 -12.48 -10.38 -5.38
CA GLU A 87 -13.12 -11.08 -4.27
C GLU A 87 -12.93 -10.39 -2.93
N THR A 88 -11.87 -9.58 -2.78
CA THR A 88 -11.63 -8.80 -1.57
C THR A 88 -12.56 -7.60 -1.42
N LYS A 89 -13.31 -7.22 -2.46
CA LYS A 89 -14.15 -6.03 -2.42
C LYS A 89 -15.04 -5.92 -1.17
N PRO A 90 -15.79 -6.96 -0.76
CA PRO A 90 -16.61 -6.86 0.45
C PRO A 90 -15.82 -6.64 1.73
N LEU A 91 -14.54 -6.95 1.73
CA LEU A 91 -13.65 -6.82 2.89
C LEU A 91 -12.77 -5.57 2.81
N ALA A 92 -12.82 -4.83 1.71
CA ALA A 92 -11.90 -3.72 1.44
C ALA A 92 -11.88 -2.66 2.54
N ASN A 93 -13.05 -2.28 3.03
CA ASN A 93 -13.17 -1.28 4.11
C ASN A 93 -12.51 -1.80 5.40
N MET A 94 -12.85 -3.03 5.81
CA MET A 94 -12.31 -3.64 7.02
C MET A 94 -10.79 -3.79 6.97
N LEU A 95 -10.28 -4.32 5.85
CA LEU A 95 -8.85 -4.56 5.68
C LEU A 95 -8.06 -3.24 5.63
N SER A 96 -8.60 -2.24 4.94
CA SER A 96 -7.97 -0.91 4.89
C SER A 96 -7.89 -0.27 6.27
N ASN A 97 -8.98 -0.33 7.02
CA ASN A 97 -9.00 0.21 8.38
C ASN A 97 -8.04 -0.53 9.30
N TYR A 98 -7.98 -1.85 9.20
CA TYR A 98 -7.04 -2.63 10.01
C TYR A 98 -5.59 -2.21 9.74
N PHE A 99 -5.23 -2.09 8.46
CA PHE A 99 -3.88 -1.68 8.09
C PHE A 99 -3.56 -0.27 8.63
N LEU A 100 -4.45 0.70 8.38
CA LEU A 100 -4.22 2.09 8.79
C LEU A 100 -4.20 2.28 10.29
N ASN A 101 -4.96 1.47 11.04
CA ASN A 101 -5.03 1.57 12.49
C ASN A 101 -3.76 1.11 13.21
N GLU A 102 -2.81 0.50 12.48
CA GLU A 102 -1.51 0.14 13.05
C GLU A 102 -0.60 1.35 13.24
N PHE A 103 -0.98 2.50 12.73
CA PHE A 103 -0.14 3.71 12.74
C PHE A 103 -0.73 4.80 13.61
N LEU A 104 0.15 5.66 14.12
CA LEU A 104 -0.22 6.80 14.94
C LEU A 104 -0.92 7.88 14.09
N SER A 105 -1.65 8.78 14.75
CA SER A 105 -2.39 9.85 14.06
C SER A 105 -1.51 10.82 13.28
N ASN A 106 -0.21 10.91 13.63
CA ASN A 106 0.74 11.79 12.95
C ASN A 106 1.59 11.05 11.90
N ALA A 107 1.18 9.86 11.50
CA ALA A 107 1.88 9.09 10.48
C ALA A 107 1.90 9.83 9.15
N ILE A 108 2.93 9.53 8.35
CA ILE A 108 3.10 10.10 7.01
C ILE A 108 2.77 9.01 6.00
N TYR A 109 1.96 9.35 5.00
CA TYR A 109 1.45 8.43 3.99
C TYR A 109 2.02 8.80 2.62
N TYR A 110 2.46 7.80 1.87
CA TYR A 110 3.01 7.98 0.52
C TYR A 110 2.36 7.02 -0.47
N THR A 111 2.25 7.47 -1.71
CA THR A 111 1.86 6.64 -2.84
C THR A 111 2.74 6.98 -4.05
N ASN A 112 2.67 6.14 -5.09
CA ASN A 112 3.49 6.30 -6.28
C ASN A 112 2.75 6.94 -7.45
N GLY A 113 1.49 7.34 -7.27
CA GLY A 113 0.67 7.68 -8.42
C GLY A 113 -0.33 8.78 -8.21
N TYR A 114 -1.03 9.04 -9.30
CA TYR A 114 -2.12 10.00 -9.39
C TYR A 114 -3.40 9.27 -9.76
N PHE A 115 -4.52 9.70 -9.19
CA PHE A 115 -5.80 9.03 -9.32
C PHE A 115 -6.85 10.00 -9.86
N ASP A 116 -7.72 9.50 -10.73
CA ASP A 116 -8.91 10.23 -11.14
C ASP A 116 -10.03 9.98 -10.14
N GLU A 117 -10.65 11.06 -9.69
CA GLU A 117 -11.80 11.02 -8.79
C GLU A 117 -12.90 11.86 -9.44
N ASP A 118 -13.90 11.22 -10.02
CA ASP A 118 -14.97 11.93 -10.71
C ASP A 118 -16.26 11.13 -10.60
N ASP A 119 -17.33 11.80 -10.14
CA ASP A 119 -18.68 11.21 -10.01
C ASP A 119 -18.71 9.84 -9.33
N GLY A 120 -17.98 9.69 -8.22
CA GLY A 120 -17.90 8.44 -7.48
C GLY A 120 -16.95 7.41 -8.10
N PHE A 121 -16.27 7.79 -9.16
CA PHE A 121 -15.30 6.95 -9.85
C PHE A 121 -13.90 7.21 -9.30
N PHE A 122 -13.15 6.14 -9.03
CA PHE A 122 -11.78 6.24 -8.53
C PHE A 122 -10.91 5.28 -9.31
N LYS A 123 -9.87 5.80 -9.96
CA LYS A 123 -8.99 4.97 -10.81
C LYS A 123 -7.57 5.51 -10.86
N LEU A 124 -6.61 4.60 -10.88
CA LEU A 124 -5.21 4.95 -11.11
C LEU A 124 -5.03 5.48 -12.53
N ARG A 125 -4.48 6.69 -12.64
CA ARG A 125 -4.27 7.39 -13.92
C ARG A 125 -2.82 7.35 -14.39
N ALA A 126 -1.89 7.61 -13.48
CA ALA A 126 -0.45 7.64 -13.77
C ALA A 126 0.32 7.20 -12.54
N TRP A 127 1.40 6.48 -12.73
CA TRP A 127 2.18 5.97 -11.58
C TRP A 127 3.63 5.71 -11.97
N ARG A 128 4.48 5.62 -10.93
CA ARG A 128 5.87 5.18 -11.04
C ARG A 128 5.99 3.80 -10.41
N SER A 129 6.11 2.77 -11.22
CA SER A 129 6.17 1.38 -10.72
C SER A 129 7.33 1.15 -9.76
N ILE A 130 7.06 0.39 -8.71
CA ILE A 130 8.10 -0.13 -7.81
C ILE A 130 8.22 -1.65 -7.91
N THR A 131 7.52 -2.25 -8.87
CA THR A 131 7.54 -3.69 -9.15
C THR A 131 7.75 -3.89 -10.65
N ASP A 132 7.83 -5.16 -11.07
CA ASP A 132 7.90 -5.51 -12.49
C ASP A 132 6.52 -5.70 -13.13
N SER A 133 5.45 -5.55 -12.36
CA SER A 133 4.09 -5.65 -12.88
C SER A 133 3.69 -4.44 -13.73
N THR A 134 2.73 -4.63 -14.62
CA THR A 134 2.24 -3.57 -15.51
C THR A 134 1.59 -2.43 -14.71
N PHE A 135 0.79 -2.79 -13.72
CA PHE A 135 0.10 -1.85 -12.84
C PHE A 135 0.51 -2.13 -11.40
N ASP A 136 0.98 -1.13 -10.68
CA ASP A 136 1.18 -1.26 -9.25
C ASP A 136 0.97 0.06 -8.53
N THR A 137 0.26 -0.01 -7.41
CA THR A 137 0.07 1.11 -6.51
C THR A 137 -0.37 0.63 -5.13
N GLY A 138 -0.38 1.53 -4.22
CA GLY A 138 -0.81 1.29 -2.85
C GLY A 138 -0.38 2.42 -1.95
N VAL A 139 -0.20 2.12 -0.69
CA VAL A 139 0.18 3.09 0.32
C VAL A 139 1.34 2.56 1.15
N LEU A 140 2.33 3.43 1.35
CA LEU A 140 3.42 3.22 2.30
C LEU A 140 3.23 4.20 3.44
N VAL A 141 3.31 3.73 4.66
CA VAL A 141 3.05 4.52 5.87
C VAL A 141 4.22 4.44 6.82
N ILE A 142 4.61 5.55 7.39
CA ILE A 142 5.68 5.59 8.38
C ILE A 142 5.32 6.50 9.54
N ASP A 143 5.55 6.04 10.75
CA ASP A 143 5.51 6.84 11.96
C ASP A 143 6.74 6.53 12.82
N LYS A 144 6.80 7.04 14.03
CA LYS A 144 7.97 6.80 14.90
C LYS A 144 8.11 5.35 15.35
N ASN A 145 7.03 4.58 15.31
CA ASN A 145 7.01 3.20 15.81
C ASN A 145 7.09 2.14 14.71
N ASN A 146 6.45 2.40 13.56
CA ASN A 146 6.27 1.40 12.52
C ASN A 146 6.44 1.98 11.13
N ILE A 147 6.88 1.13 10.21
CA ILE A 147 6.75 1.36 8.77
C ILE A 147 5.96 0.19 8.19
N GLY A 148 5.08 0.48 7.26
CA GLY A 148 4.27 -0.55 6.64
C GLY A 148 3.91 -0.23 5.20
N ILE A 149 3.54 -1.27 4.47
CA ILE A 149 3.13 -1.16 3.08
C ILE A 149 1.96 -2.10 2.80
N LEU A 150 1.00 -1.60 2.03
CA LEU A 150 -0.07 -2.41 1.45
C LEU A 150 -0.13 -2.03 -0.02
N TRP A 151 0.28 -2.94 -0.88
CA TRP A 151 0.57 -2.66 -2.29
C TRP A 151 -0.03 -3.72 -3.19
N GLY A 152 -0.75 -3.30 -4.20
CA GLY A 152 -1.35 -4.18 -5.19
C GLY A 152 -0.58 -4.18 -6.50
N GLU A 153 -0.55 -5.32 -7.18
CA GLU A 153 0.06 -5.51 -8.49
C GLU A 153 -0.91 -6.25 -9.39
N ASP A 154 -1.11 -5.73 -10.58
CA ASP A 154 -1.96 -6.37 -11.59
C ASP A 154 -1.28 -6.33 -12.96
N ASN A 155 -1.52 -7.36 -13.76
CA ASN A 155 -0.96 -7.47 -15.11
C ASN A 155 -2.06 -7.68 -16.13
N ASP A 156 -1.89 -7.05 -17.30
CA ASP A 156 -2.77 -7.24 -18.44
C ASP A 156 -2.31 -8.38 -19.36
#